data_0bf0b664fcfc7656430c973b41cbd76c
#
_entry.id   0bf0b664fcfc7656430c973b41cbd76c
#
_cell.length_a   1.000
_cell.length_b   1.000
_cell.length_c   1.000
_cell.angle_alpha   90.00
_cell.angle_beta   90.00
_cell.angle_gamma   90.00
#
_symmetry.space_group_name_H-M   'P 1'
#
loop_
_entity.id
_entity.type
_entity.pdbx_description
1 polymer ?
#
loop_
_entity_poly.entity_id
_entity_poly.type
_entity_poly.pdbx_seq_one_letter_code
_entity_poly.pdbx_strand_id
1 'polypeptide(L)'
;QLKTWLDQGMPPVTMAVNLSAIQFRDPGLVATVARVLHETGLPPTCLELELTESIAMSDPLGAVATIDELHAMQVTMSIDDFGTGYSSLSYLKRFKVSKLKIDQSFVRDITTDPEDKAIVSAIIGLASNLGLRTIAEGVETPGQLAWLRLQGCDEAQGYFFSTPLTPLEFPAWMARHQPGSAPAQPTAT
;
A
#
# COMPACT_ATOMS: atom_id res chain seq x y z
N GLN A 1 14.65 -6.80 9.31
CA GLN A 1 14.69 -5.44 9.88
C GLN A 1 13.50 -5.17 10.82
N LEU A 2 12.26 -5.45 10.40
CA LEU A 2 11.07 -5.20 11.21
C LEU A 2 11.15 -5.90 12.58
N LYS A 3 11.56 -7.20 12.59
CA LYS A 3 11.78 -7.94 13.83
C LYS A 3 12.78 -7.24 14.76
N THR A 4 13.88 -6.76 14.21
CA THR A 4 14.89 -6.00 14.97
C THR A 4 14.28 -4.76 15.64
N TRP A 5 13.45 -4.01 14.93
CA TRP A 5 12.78 -2.83 15.47
C TRP A 5 11.79 -3.17 16.58
N LEU A 6 11.00 -4.24 16.39
CA LEU A 6 10.06 -4.71 17.41
C LEU A 6 10.78 -5.16 18.69
N ASP A 7 11.90 -5.89 18.55
CA ASP A 7 12.71 -6.33 19.69
C ASP A 7 13.38 -5.16 20.44
N GLN A 8 13.59 -4.04 19.74
CA GLN A 8 14.06 -2.78 20.33
C GLN A 8 12.93 -1.95 20.96
N GLY A 9 11.70 -2.45 20.98
CA GLY A 9 10.55 -1.77 21.56
C GLY A 9 9.87 -0.73 20.68
N MET A 10 10.18 -0.71 19.37
CA MET A 10 9.45 0.15 18.46
C MET A 10 7.99 -0.34 18.32
N PRO A 11 7.01 0.56 18.24
CA PRO A 11 5.62 0.16 18.00
C PRO A 11 5.51 -0.62 16.67
N PRO A 12 4.57 -1.57 16.59
CA PRO A 12 4.37 -2.34 15.37
C PRO A 12 3.98 -1.44 14.20
N VAL A 13 4.65 -1.64 13.06
CA VAL A 13 4.32 -1.02 11.79
C VAL A 13 4.09 -2.11 10.75
N THR A 14 3.29 -1.83 9.74
CA THR A 14 3.13 -2.72 8.60
C THR A 14 4.31 -2.52 7.64
N MET A 15 4.97 -3.61 7.28
CA MET A 15 6.03 -3.63 6.28
C MET A 15 5.44 -4.07 4.95
N ALA A 16 5.35 -3.16 4.00
CA ALA A 16 4.92 -3.45 2.65
C ALA A 16 6.09 -3.98 1.81
N VAL A 17 5.84 -5.02 1.04
CA VAL A 17 6.82 -5.70 0.18
C VAL A 17 6.24 -5.96 -1.20
N ASN A 18 6.87 -5.40 -2.22
CA ASN A 18 6.50 -5.63 -3.60
C ASN A 18 6.79 -7.06 -4.06
N LEU A 19 5.82 -7.68 -4.73
CA LEU A 19 5.96 -8.98 -5.38
C LEU A 19 6.15 -8.80 -6.89
N SER A 20 7.24 -9.31 -7.40
CA SER A 20 7.43 -9.42 -8.86
C SER A 20 6.54 -10.52 -9.46
N ALA A 21 6.28 -10.44 -10.77
CA ALA A 21 5.52 -11.46 -11.48
C ALA A 21 6.12 -12.87 -11.34
N ILE A 22 7.45 -12.99 -11.27
CA ILE A 22 8.12 -14.28 -11.11
C ILE A 22 7.86 -14.85 -9.71
N GLN A 23 7.98 -14.02 -8.68
CA GLN A 23 7.72 -14.43 -7.29
C GLN A 23 6.25 -14.80 -7.08
N PHE A 24 5.32 -14.03 -7.65
CA PHE A 24 3.89 -14.29 -7.49
C PHE A 24 3.44 -15.60 -8.16
N ARG A 25 4.09 -15.99 -9.27
CA ARG A 25 3.81 -17.25 -9.98
C ARG A 25 4.56 -18.46 -9.40
N ASP A 26 5.43 -18.25 -8.42
CA ASP A 26 6.15 -19.36 -7.78
C ASP A 26 5.17 -20.16 -6.90
N PRO A 27 4.96 -21.46 -7.18
CA PRO A 27 4.10 -22.29 -6.34
C PRO A 27 4.60 -22.41 -4.88
N GLY A 28 5.86 -22.09 -4.62
CA GLY A 28 6.46 -22.06 -3.28
C GLY A 28 6.26 -20.75 -2.52
N LEU A 29 5.62 -19.73 -3.10
CA LEU A 29 5.48 -18.41 -2.46
C LEU A 29 4.84 -18.50 -1.08
N VAL A 30 3.68 -19.13 -0.96
CA VAL A 30 2.91 -19.22 0.29
C VAL A 30 3.75 -19.95 1.36
N ALA A 31 4.38 -21.06 0.99
CA ALA A 31 5.25 -21.82 1.90
C ALA A 31 6.48 -20.98 2.33
N THR A 32 7.04 -20.18 1.44
CA THR A 32 8.16 -19.29 1.75
C THR A 32 7.75 -18.20 2.74
N VAL A 33 6.59 -17.55 2.53
CA VAL A 33 6.05 -16.55 3.45
C VAL A 33 5.78 -17.17 4.82
N ALA A 34 5.11 -18.33 4.87
CA ALA A 34 4.84 -19.06 6.10
C ALA A 34 6.14 -19.38 6.89
N ARG A 35 7.15 -19.91 6.19
CA ARG A 35 8.44 -20.22 6.79
C ARG A 35 9.13 -18.98 7.36
N VAL A 36 9.18 -17.87 6.59
CA VAL A 36 9.83 -16.63 7.04
C VAL A 36 9.13 -16.04 8.25
N LEU A 37 7.80 -16.01 8.26
CA LEU A 37 7.02 -15.53 9.41
C LEU A 37 7.27 -16.40 10.66
N HIS A 38 7.32 -17.72 10.49
CA HIS A 38 7.63 -18.66 11.57
C HIS A 38 9.05 -18.46 12.10
N GLU A 39 10.06 -18.40 11.22
CA GLU A 39 11.48 -18.24 11.60
C GLU A 39 11.75 -16.91 12.29
N THR A 40 11.06 -15.84 11.89
CA THR A 40 11.23 -14.50 12.47
C THR A 40 10.37 -14.26 13.70
N GLY A 41 9.29 -15.03 13.88
CA GLY A 41 8.28 -14.79 14.91
C GLY A 41 7.52 -13.47 14.71
N LEU A 42 7.50 -12.94 13.49
CA LEU A 42 6.72 -11.74 13.17
C LEU A 42 5.23 -12.06 13.10
N PRO A 43 4.36 -11.20 13.68
CA PRO A 43 2.92 -11.30 13.45
C PRO A 43 2.61 -11.15 11.96
N PRO A 44 1.83 -12.05 11.34
CA PRO A 44 1.49 -11.93 9.92
C PRO A 44 0.84 -10.61 9.55
N THR A 45 0.10 -10.00 10.46
CA THR A 45 -0.54 -8.69 10.29
C THR A 45 0.43 -7.52 10.14
N CYS A 46 1.73 -7.75 10.43
CA CYS A 46 2.78 -6.76 10.19
C CYS A 46 3.38 -6.84 8.78
N LEU A 47 2.94 -7.82 7.96
CA LEU A 47 3.36 -7.96 6.57
C LEU A 47 2.21 -7.62 5.63
N GLU A 48 2.49 -6.73 4.69
CA GLU A 48 1.65 -6.44 3.53
C GLU A 48 2.42 -6.81 2.27
N LEU A 49 1.79 -7.56 1.36
CA LEU A 49 2.37 -7.89 0.06
C LEU A 49 1.68 -7.08 -1.02
N GLU A 50 2.46 -6.37 -1.81
CA GLU A 50 1.98 -5.48 -2.87
C GLU A 50 2.10 -6.16 -4.23
N LEU A 51 1.01 -6.21 -4.96
CA LEU A 51 0.91 -6.85 -6.27
C LEU A 51 0.39 -5.85 -7.28
N THR A 52 1.11 -5.61 -8.38
CA THR A 52 0.60 -4.69 -9.40
C THR A 52 -0.66 -5.23 -10.06
N GLU A 53 -1.55 -4.33 -10.47
CA GLU A 53 -2.78 -4.66 -11.18
C GLU A 53 -2.53 -5.62 -12.35
N SER A 54 -1.52 -5.31 -13.17
CA SER A 54 -1.17 -6.11 -14.35
C SER A 54 -0.79 -7.55 -14.02
N ILE A 55 -0.08 -7.79 -12.91
CA ILE A 55 0.31 -9.13 -12.46
C ILE A 55 -0.94 -9.88 -11.99
N ALA A 56 -1.79 -9.26 -11.16
CA ALA A 56 -3.03 -9.87 -10.68
C ALA A 56 -3.98 -10.28 -11.82
N MET A 57 -4.03 -9.46 -12.88
CA MET A 57 -4.91 -9.70 -14.03
C MET A 57 -4.31 -10.61 -15.10
N SER A 58 -3.04 -10.99 -15.02
CA SER A 58 -2.40 -11.91 -15.99
C SER A 58 -2.91 -13.36 -15.85
N ASP A 59 -3.22 -13.81 -14.63
CA ASP A 59 -3.89 -15.07 -14.30
C ASP A 59 -4.84 -14.84 -13.10
N PRO A 60 -6.05 -14.31 -13.35
CA PRO A 60 -6.92 -13.92 -12.25
C PRO A 60 -7.41 -15.08 -11.38
N LEU A 61 -7.51 -16.30 -11.93
CA LEU A 61 -7.95 -17.47 -11.16
C LEU A 61 -6.84 -17.97 -10.23
N GLY A 62 -5.62 -18.05 -10.72
CA GLY A 62 -4.45 -18.35 -9.90
C GLY A 62 -4.22 -17.27 -8.84
N ALA A 63 -4.42 -16.00 -9.20
CA ALA A 63 -4.31 -14.88 -8.25
C ALA A 63 -5.31 -15.01 -7.10
N VAL A 64 -6.58 -15.32 -7.37
CA VAL A 64 -7.59 -15.55 -6.31
C VAL A 64 -7.12 -16.64 -5.35
N ALA A 65 -6.65 -17.79 -5.85
CA ALA A 65 -6.21 -18.89 -5.01
C ALA A 65 -5.03 -18.50 -4.10
N THR A 66 -3.98 -17.88 -4.66
CA THR A 66 -2.79 -17.45 -3.91
C THR A 66 -3.15 -16.38 -2.86
N ILE A 67 -3.97 -15.39 -3.24
CA ILE A 67 -4.43 -14.33 -2.33
C ILE A 67 -5.26 -14.93 -1.19
N ASP A 68 -6.13 -15.90 -1.47
CA ASP A 68 -6.93 -16.58 -0.45
C ASP A 68 -6.07 -17.33 0.57
N GLU A 69 -5.01 -18.02 0.11
CA GLU A 69 -4.08 -18.72 1.01
C GLU A 69 -3.30 -17.74 1.90
N LEU A 70 -2.78 -16.65 1.33
CA LEU A 70 -2.06 -15.61 2.09
C LEU A 70 -2.98 -14.91 3.09
N HIS A 71 -4.23 -14.61 2.68
CA HIS A 71 -5.24 -14.02 3.56
C HIS A 71 -5.60 -14.96 4.73
N ALA A 72 -5.70 -16.28 4.48
CA ALA A 72 -5.96 -17.26 5.54
C ALA A 72 -4.83 -17.29 6.60
N MET A 73 -3.61 -16.89 6.23
CA MET A 73 -2.49 -16.70 7.12
C MET A 73 -2.47 -15.33 7.81
N GLN A 74 -3.48 -14.48 7.59
CA GLN A 74 -3.56 -13.10 8.08
C GLN A 74 -2.48 -12.16 7.51
N VAL A 75 -1.88 -12.50 6.37
CA VAL A 75 -1.03 -11.61 5.60
C VAL A 75 -1.93 -10.65 4.82
N THR A 76 -1.63 -9.36 4.90
CA THR A 76 -2.38 -8.33 4.18
C THR A 76 -1.87 -8.25 2.74
N MET A 77 -2.80 -8.00 1.80
CA MET A 77 -2.43 -7.76 0.41
C MET A 77 -3.05 -6.46 -0.11
N SER A 78 -2.34 -5.80 -1.01
CA SER A 78 -2.81 -4.61 -1.73
C SER A 78 -2.56 -4.74 -3.24
N ILE A 79 -3.39 -4.07 -4.03
CA ILE A 79 -3.17 -3.90 -5.47
C ILE A 79 -2.45 -2.59 -5.71
N ASP A 80 -1.31 -2.68 -6.34
CA ASP A 80 -0.42 -1.55 -6.68
C ASP A 80 -0.63 -1.07 -8.12
N ASP A 81 -0.22 0.17 -8.42
CA ASP A 81 -0.34 0.85 -9.72
C ASP A 81 -1.78 0.83 -10.26
N PHE A 82 -2.79 0.91 -9.37
CA PHE A 82 -4.19 0.76 -9.78
C PHE A 82 -4.66 1.93 -10.66
N GLY A 83 -5.29 1.58 -11.78
CA GLY A 83 -5.78 2.51 -12.79
C GLY A 83 -4.90 2.64 -14.02
N THR A 84 -3.68 2.08 -14.02
CA THR A 84 -2.77 2.11 -15.17
C THR A 84 -2.99 0.95 -16.15
N GLY A 85 -3.76 -0.07 -15.74
CA GLY A 85 -4.01 -1.30 -16.48
C GLY A 85 -5.47 -1.51 -16.87
N TYR A 86 -5.76 -2.73 -17.32
CA TYR A 86 -7.11 -3.18 -17.69
C TYR A 86 -7.71 -3.98 -16.53
N SER A 87 -8.33 -3.31 -15.58
CA SER A 87 -9.00 -3.98 -14.47
C SER A 87 -10.28 -4.68 -14.89
N SER A 88 -10.38 -5.97 -14.56
CA SER A 88 -11.66 -6.64 -14.51
C SER A 88 -12.26 -6.49 -13.11
N LEU A 89 -13.25 -5.60 -12.96
CA LEU A 89 -13.94 -5.37 -11.68
C LEU A 89 -14.56 -6.64 -11.10
N SER A 90 -14.91 -7.62 -11.95
CA SER A 90 -15.44 -8.90 -11.52
C SER A 90 -14.41 -9.74 -10.74
N TYR A 91 -13.13 -9.65 -11.10
CA TYR A 91 -12.06 -10.31 -10.35
C TYR A 91 -11.61 -9.49 -9.14
N LEU A 92 -11.53 -8.16 -9.27
CA LEU A 92 -11.22 -7.30 -8.13
C LEU A 92 -12.14 -7.57 -6.94
N LYS A 93 -13.44 -7.73 -7.19
CA LYS A 93 -14.42 -8.10 -6.17
C LYS A 93 -14.13 -9.45 -5.49
N ARG A 94 -13.41 -10.36 -6.16
CA ARG A 94 -13.07 -11.70 -5.64
C ARG A 94 -11.77 -11.73 -4.88
N PHE A 95 -10.89 -10.76 -5.12
CA PHE A 95 -9.61 -10.68 -4.41
C PHE A 95 -9.84 -10.24 -2.96
N LYS A 96 -9.30 -11.00 -2.02
CA LYS A 96 -9.28 -10.65 -0.59
C LYS A 96 -8.11 -9.71 -0.29
N VAL A 97 -8.10 -8.59 -0.99
CA VAL A 97 -7.14 -7.49 -0.75
C VAL A 97 -7.74 -6.48 0.22
N SER A 98 -6.91 -5.72 0.89
CA SER A 98 -7.33 -4.70 1.85
C SER A 98 -7.29 -3.28 1.31
N LYS A 99 -6.44 -3.05 0.28
CA LYS A 99 -6.19 -1.70 -0.24
C LYS A 99 -6.03 -1.69 -1.76
N LEU A 100 -6.35 -0.52 -2.33
CA LEU A 100 -5.94 -0.12 -3.67
C LEU A 100 -4.95 1.05 -3.55
N LYS A 101 -3.79 0.92 -4.19
CA LYS A 101 -2.78 1.97 -4.25
C LYS A 101 -2.97 2.75 -5.55
N ILE A 102 -3.26 4.03 -5.42
CA ILE A 102 -3.49 4.93 -6.56
C ILE A 102 -2.14 5.37 -7.09
N ASP A 103 -1.85 5.03 -8.35
CA ASP A 103 -0.56 5.32 -8.97
C ASP A 103 -0.22 6.82 -8.96
N GLN A 104 1.05 7.12 -8.73
CA GLN A 104 1.58 8.48 -8.65
C GLN A 104 1.34 9.31 -9.91
N SER A 105 1.19 8.70 -11.09
CA SER A 105 0.93 9.42 -12.33
C SER A 105 -0.37 10.21 -12.29
N PHE A 106 -1.40 9.69 -11.62
CA PHE A 106 -2.68 10.38 -11.40
C PHE A 106 -2.64 11.37 -10.24
N VAL A 107 -1.75 11.14 -9.26
CA VAL A 107 -1.63 12.02 -8.08
C VAL A 107 -0.84 13.28 -8.38
N ARG A 108 0.15 13.19 -9.30
CA ARG A 108 1.06 14.28 -9.62
C ARG A 108 0.33 15.56 -10.01
N ASP A 109 -0.64 15.48 -10.91
CA ASP A 109 -1.32 16.63 -11.50
C ASP A 109 -2.76 16.82 -11.01
N ILE A 110 -3.17 16.13 -9.92
CA ILE A 110 -4.56 16.16 -9.41
C ILE A 110 -5.06 17.55 -8.96
N THR A 111 -4.20 18.52 -8.74
CA THR A 111 -4.63 19.88 -8.39
C THR A 111 -5.04 20.69 -9.61
N THR A 112 -4.52 20.35 -10.78
CA THR A 112 -4.65 21.13 -12.03
C THR A 112 -5.39 20.38 -13.14
N ASP A 113 -5.23 19.06 -13.23
CA ASP A 113 -5.81 18.23 -14.28
C ASP A 113 -7.21 17.71 -13.87
N PRO A 114 -8.28 18.03 -14.63
CA PRO A 114 -9.62 17.52 -14.36
C PRO A 114 -9.79 16.03 -14.67
N GLU A 115 -9.00 15.45 -15.60
CA GLU A 115 -9.08 14.04 -15.95
C GLU A 115 -8.49 13.18 -14.81
N ASP A 116 -7.32 13.56 -14.30
CA ASP A 116 -6.72 12.90 -13.13
C ASP A 116 -7.63 12.98 -11.90
N LYS A 117 -8.25 14.15 -11.65
CA LYS A 117 -9.27 14.28 -10.58
C LYS A 117 -10.41 13.30 -10.74
N ALA A 118 -10.94 13.15 -11.95
CA ALA A 118 -12.05 12.24 -12.22
C ALA A 118 -11.63 10.77 -12.00
N ILE A 119 -10.43 10.39 -12.47
CA ILE A 119 -9.88 9.04 -12.29
C ILE A 119 -9.70 8.73 -10.80
N VAL A 120 -9.00 9.58 -10.07
CA VAL A 120 -8.73 9.37 -8.64
C VAL A 120 -10.04 9.32 -7.84
N SER A 121 -11.00 10.21 -8.11
CA SER A 121 -12.33 10.16 -7.46
C SER A 121 -13.07 8.86 -7.75
N ALA A 122 -12.99 8.36 -9.00
CA ALA A 122 -13.61 7.09 -9.38
C ALA A 122 -12.97 5.90 -8.66
N ILE A 123 -11.63 5.87 -8.52
CA ILE A 123 -10.91 4.82 -7.80
C ILE A 123 -11.29 4.83 -6.32
N ILE A 124 -11.31 5.99 -5.67
CA ILE A 124 -11.71 6.13 -4.26
C ILE A 124 -13.14 5.65 -4.05
N GLY A 125 -14.07 6.08 -4.92
CA GLY A 125 -15.47 5.65 -4.87
C GLY A 125 -15.64 4.14 -5.08
N LEU A 126 -14.90 3.56 -6.02
CA LEU A 126 -14.87 2.11 -6.26
C LEU A 126 -14.38 1.34 -5.03
N ALA A 127 -13.23 1.73 -4.48
CA ALA A 127 -12.65 1.11 -3.30
C ALA A 127 -13.61 1.14 -2.11
N SER A 128 -14.19 2.31 -1.83
CA SER A 128 -15.18 2.49 -0.76
C SER A 128 -16.39 1.57 -0.92
N ASN A 129 -16.96 1.45 -2.15
CA ASN A 129 -18.08 0.56 -2.42
C ASN A 129 -17.74 -0.93 -2.29
N LEU A 130 -16.47 -1.30 -2.46
CA LEU A 130 -15.97 -2.66 -2.26
C LEU A 130 -15.50 -2.93 -0.83
N GLY A 131 -15.53 -1.94 0.06
CA GLY A 131 -15.02 -2.05 1.43
C GLY A 131 -13.49 -2.11 1.50
N LEU A 132 -12.81 -1.61 0.48
CA LEU A 132 -11.35 -1.51 0.40
C LEU A 132 -10.89 -0.12 0.83
N ARG A 133 -9.69 -0.03 1.41
CA ARG A 133 -9.03 1.24 1.68
C ARG A 133 -8.29 1.74 0.46
N THR A 134 -8.01 3.02 0.43
CA THR A 134 -7.18 3.65 -0.62
C THR A 134 -5.93 4.26 -0.04
N ILE A 135 -4.82 4.16 -0.77
CA ILE A 135 -3.59 4.91 -0.49
C ILE A 135 -3.16 5.62 -1.76
N ALA A 136 -2.96 6.94 -1.68
CA ALA A 136 -2.44 7.73 -2.78
C ALA A 136 -0.92 7.81 -2.71
N GLU A 137 -0.25 7.49 -3.82
CA GLU A 137 1.20 7.52 -3.93
C GLU A 137 1.73 8.81 -4.55
N GLY A 138 2.99 9.15 -4.26
CA GLY A 138 3.64 10.31 -4.85
C GLY A 138 3.04 11.65 -4.40
N VAL A 139 2.51 11.74 -3.18
CA VAL A 139 2.05 13.01 -2.63
C VAL A 139 3.25 13.88 -2.29
N GLU A 140 3.36 15.06 -2.94
CA GLU A 140 4.49 15.98 -2.79
C GLU A 140 4.08 17.36 -2.27
N THR A 141 2.80 17.73 -2.39
CA THR A 141 2.33 19.07 -2.04
C THR A 141 1.16 19.06 -1.05
N PRO A 142 1.02 20.14 -0.24
CA PRO A 142 -0.14 20.30 0.65
C PRO A 142 -1.48 20.32 -0.11
N GLY A 143 -1.47 20.85 -1.35
CA GLY A 143 -2.68 20.92 -2.20
C GLY A 143 -3.17 19.54 -2.62
N GLN A 144 -2.26 18.64 -3.03
CA GLN A 144 -2.59 17.25 -3.32
C GLN A 144 -3.17 16.56 -2.10
N LEU A 145 -2.52 16.66 -0.94
CA LEU A 145 -2.99 16.04 0.30
C LEU A 145 -4.36 16.57 0.72
N ALA A 146 -4.57 17.88 0.64
CA ALA A 146 -5.86 18.48 0.99
C ALA A 146 -6.99 17.98 0.08
N TRP A 147 -6.74 17.89 -1.23
CA TRP A 147 -7.70 17.39 -2.18
C TRP A 147 -8.03 15.91 -1.95
N LEU A 148 -7.01 15.05 -1.77
CA LEU A 148 -7.19 13.63 -1.48
C LEU A 148 -8.03 13.40 -0.21
N ARG A 149 -7.77 14.17 0.85
CA ARG A 149 -8.58 14.12 2.08
C ARG A 149 -10.04 14.49 1.85
N LEU A 150 -10.30 15.51 1.02
CA LEU A 150 -11.68 15.91 0.67
C LEU A 150 -12.41 14.83 -0.14
N GLN A 151 -11.68 14.04 -0.94
CA GLN A 151 -12.26 12.91 -1.67
C GLN A 151 -12.45 11.66 -0.80
N GLY A 152 -11.95 11.64 0.43
CA GLY A 152 -12.07 10.50 1.33
C GLY A 152 -11.00 9.42 1.11
N CYS A 153 -9.83 9.77 0.55
CA CYS A 153 -8.69 8.87 0.50
C CYS A 153 -8.21 8.55 1.92
N ASP A 154 -8.02 7.26 2.23
CA ASP A 154 -7.73 6.79 3.59
C ASP A 154 -6.28 7.05 4.00
N GLU A 155 -5.34 6.83 3.10
CA GLU A 155 -3.90 6.92 3.34
C GLU A 155 -3.22 7.72 2.22
N ALA A 156 -2.05 8.26 2.52
CA ALA A 156 -1.21 8.95 1.53
C ALA A 156 0.26 8.70 1.85
N GLN A 157 1.08 8.51 0.80
CA GLN A 157 2.52 8.43 0.90
C GLN A 157 3.20 9.27 -0.18
N GLY A 158 4.41 9.75 0.11
CA GLY A 158 5.21 10.52 -0.83
C GLY A 158 6.18 11.46 -0.14
N TYR A 159 6.89 12.23 -0.94
CA TYR A 159 7.95 13.12 -0.45
C TYR A 159 7.43 14.31 0.37
N PHE A 160 6.12 14.55 0.36
CA PHE A 160 5.52 15.49 1.31
C PHE A 160 5.74 15.07 2.77
N PHE A 161 5.82 13.78 3.05
CA PHE A 161 6.01 13.25 4.41
C PHE A 161 7.49 12.99 4.70
N SER A 162 8.17 12.29 3.80
CA SER A 162 9.60 11.99 3.88
C SER A 162 10.12 11.46 2.55
N THR A 163 11.37 11.76 2.23
CA THR A 163 12.14 10.94 1.28
C THR A 163 12.46 9.58 1.89
N PRO A 164 12.88 8.58 1.10
CA PRO A 164 13.28 7.27 1.62
C PRO A 164 14.31 7.39 2.75
N LEU A 165 14.06 6.69 3.84
CA LEU A 165 14.91 6.66 5.02
C LEU A 165 15.67 5.35 5.12
N THR A 166 16.88 5.41 5.64
CA THR A 166 17.61 4.20 6.00
C THR A 166 16.98 3.52 7.22
N PRO A 167 17.25 2.20 7.42
CA PRO A 167 16.80 1.51 8.63
C PRO A 167 17.25 2.14 9.95
N LEU A 168 18.33 2.90 9.94
CA LEU A 168 18.85 3.60 11.12
C LEU A 168 18.10 4.92 11.40
N GLU A 169 17.64 5.60 10.35
CA GLU A 169 16.94 6.89 10.46
C GLU A 169 15.47 6.73 10.80
N PHE A 170 14.85 5.64 10.34
CA PHE A 170 13.41 5.42 10.45
C PHE A 170 12.88 5.47 11.90
N PRO A 171 13.51 4.83 12.92
CA PRO A 171 13.03 4.91 14.30
C PRO A 171 13.00 6.33 14.86
N ALA A 172 14.01 7.13 14.55
CA ALA A 172 14.07 8.54 14.97
C ALA A 172 13.01 9.40 14.26
N TRP A 173 12.71 9.09 13.00
CA TRP A 173 11.64 9.74 12.26
C TRP A 173 10.27 9.38 12.85
N MET A 174 10.00 8.09 13.10
CA MET A 174 8.76 7.61 13.72
C MET A 174 8.49 8.23 15.08
N ALA A 175 9.52 8.37 15.93
CA ALA A 175 9.37 8.98 17.25
C ALA A 175 8.92 10.46 17.17
N ARG A 176 9.27 11.18 16.10
CA ARG A 176 8.86 12.58 15.86
C ARG A 176 7.48 12.73 15.23
N HIS A 177 6.99 11.67 14.54
CA HIS A 177 5.77 11.70 13.73
C HIS A 177 4.69 10.75 14.28
N GLN A 178 4.61 10.59 15.60
CA GLN A 178 3.56 9.77 16.20
C GLN A 178 2.15 10.27 15.84
N PRO A 179 1.16 9.38 15.65
CA PRO A 179 -0.22 9.76 15.40
C PRO A 179 -0.72 10.69 16.52
N GLY A 180 -1.06 11.92 16.18
CA GLY A 180 -1.49 12.95 17.14
C GLY A 180 -0.54 14.15 17.27
N SER A 181 0.70 14.09 16.82
CA SER A 181 1.54 15.27 16.64
C SER A 181 1.18 15.94 15.32
N ALA A 182 0.79 17.21 15.34
CA ALA A 182 0.57 17.99 14.13
C ALA A 182 1.86 17.95 13.28
N PRO A 183 1.77 17.79 11.95
CA PRO A 183 2.96 17.80 11.11
C PRO A 183 3.70 19.11 11.29
N ALA A 184 4.97 19.04 11.64
CA ALA A 184 5.85 20.20 11.62
C ALA A 184 5.86 20.74 10.18
N GLN A 185 5.50 22.02 10.02
CA GLN A 185 5.60 22.68 8.73
C GLN A 185 7.05 22.60 8.25
N PRO A 186 7.30 22.28 6.96
CA PRO A 186 8.65 22.33 6.43
C PRO A 186 9.15 23.77 6.59
N THR A 187 10.26 23.95 7.31
CA THR A 187 10.97 25.22 7.35
C THR A 187 11.45 25.53 5.96
N ALA A 188 10.85 26.55 5.34
CA ALA A 188 11.33 27.12 4.09
C ALA A 188 12.78 27.63 4.32
N THR A 189 13.72 27.07 3.57
CA THR A 189 15.08 27.62 3.39
C THR A 189 15.22 28.02 1.95
#